data_02c78958efa3faefcd2702b821a42f05
#
_entry.id   02c78958efa3faefcd2702b821a42f05
#
_cell.length_a   1.000
_cell.length_b   1.000
_cell.length_c   1.000
_cell.angle_alpha   90.00
_cell.angle_beta   90.00
_cell.angle_gamma   90.00
#
_symmetry.space_group_name_H-M   'P 1'
#
loop_
_entity.id
_entity.type
_entity.pdbx_description
1 polymer ?
#
loop_
_entity_poly.entity_id
_entity_poly.type
_entity_poly.pdbx_seq_one_letter_code
_entity_poly.pdbx_strand_id
1 'polypeptide(L)'
;MTDLVYVLLPIWQSQFGISYAMAGLLRGLYSGTMAGLQIPASRLARRLGRAATLALGTALAGLGYLLAGQAGGAAGIAAALLVCGCGASAQHPLASALVAETHHGAASRQALAHYNFAGDVGKMLLPAAAGVAMSWLSWRDSVSLVGGFGLLAALLLALAIPRTTHAEAMPQRPEREASGRAPAGGFAALLAVGVIDSAVRMGFLTFLPFILKSKGAGSAGIGLALSLLFVGGAAGKLACGYLGNRLGMFRTVCLTEAATALAILAALWLPLMPALAMLPLLGVALNGTSSVLYGAVPDLVPAAARERAFARFYTGTIGGGALAPILFGLLGDHVGIPPAMCVVAALALATLPLASRVRRALA
;
A
#
# COMPACT_ATOMS: atom_id res chain seq x y z
N MET A 1 3.01 8.75 -5.68
CA MET A 1 4.48 8.62 -5.71
C MET A 1 4.97 7.26 -5.19
N THR A 2 4.43 6.72 -4.10
CA THR A 2 4.88 5.46 -3.45
C THR A 2 5.04 4.28 -4.41
N ASP A 3 4.15 4.14 -5.39
CA ASP A 3 4.06 2.96 -6.25
C ASP A 3 4.98 3.05 -7.49
N LEU A 4 5.59 4.22 -7.72
CA LEU A 4 6.64 4.38 -8.74
C LEU A 4 7.86 3.50 -8.46
N VAL A 5 8.17 3.25 -7.20
CA VAL A 5 9.31 2.41 -6.78
C VAL A 5 9.24 1.04 -7.46
N TYR A 6 8.03 0.46 -7.64
CA TYR A 6 7.90 -0.85 -8.29
C TYR A 6 8.43 -0.88 -9.73
N VAL A 7 8.20 0.19 -10.51
CA VAL A 7 8.71 0.28 -11.90
C VAL A 7 10.24 0.34 -11.92
N LEU A 8 10.84 0.97 -10.89
CA LEU A 8 12.27 1.23 -10.80
C LEU A 8 13.08 0.02 -10.31
N LEU A 9 12.49 -0.89 -9.52
CA LEU A 9 13.20 -2.03 -8.94
C LEU A 9 13.97 -2.88 -9.97
N PRO A 10 13.37 -3.30 -11.11
CA PRO A 10 14.10 -4.07 -12.12
C PRO A 10 15.16 -3.27 -12.87
N ILE A 11 15.03 -1.94 -12.91
CA ILE A 11 16.01 -1.04 -13.51
C ILE A 11 17.23 -0.96 -12.58
N TRP A 12 17.01 -0.71 -11.29
CA TRP A 12 18.07 -0.66 -10.28
C TRP A 12 18.77 -1.99 -10.15
N GLN A 13 18.04 -3.13 -10.26
CA GLN A 13 18.67 -4.43 -10.29
C GLN A 13 19.66 -4.57 -11.44
N SER A 14 19.24 -4.25 -12.66
CA SER A 14 20.12 -4.38 -13.83
C SER A 14 21.27 -3.39 -13.82
N GLN A 15 21.11 -2.20 -13.24
CA GLN A 15 22.14 -1.18 -13.24
C GLN A 15 23.15 -1.32 -12.09
N PHE A 16 22.69 -1.71 -10.90
CA PHE A 16 23.52 -1.75 -9.70
C PHE A 16 23.84 -3.17 -9.24
N GLY A 17 23.37 -4.20 -9.96
CA GLY A 17 23.61 -5.60 -9.61
C GLY A 17 23.00 -6.01 -8.26
N ILE A 18 21.92 -5.34 -7.82
CA ILE A 18 21.29 -5.65 -6.53
C ILE A 18 20.54 -6.98 -6.58
N SER A 19 20.54 -7.70 -5.46
CA SER A 19 19.77 -8.93 -5.30
C SER A 19 18.27 -8.66 -5.17
N TYR A 20 17.44 -9.71 -5.27
CA TYR A 20 16.01 -9.59 -5.00
C TYR A 20 15.72 -9.23 -3.53
N ALA A 21 16.54 -9.72 -2.60
CA ALA A 21 16.45 -9.33 -1.20
C ALA A 21 16.70 -7.83 -1.02
N MET A 22 17.72 -7.28 -1.71
CA MET A 22 17.99 -5.84 -1.68
C MET A 22 16.85 -5.05 -2.31
N ALA A 23 16.26 -5.50 -3.42
CA ALA A 23 15.08 -4.88 -4.02
C ALA A 23 13.90 -4.88 -3.02
N GLY A 24 13.66 -5.99 -2.33
CA GLY A 24 12.69 -6.10 -1.25
C GLY A 24 12.98 -5.15 -0.09
N LEU A 25 14.25 -5.03 0.32
CA LEU A 25 14.69 -4.11 1.37
C LEU A 25 14.45 -2.64 0.98
N LEU A 26 14.79 -2.24 -0.23
CA LEU A 26 14.55 -0.88 -0.73
C LEU A 26 13.05 -0.54 -0.67
N ARG A 27 12.19 -1.47 -1.08
CA ARG A 27 10.73 -1.29 -0.97
C ARG A 27 10.27 -1.25 0.49
N GLY A 28 10.83 -2.12 1.33
CA GLY A 28 10.56 -2.20 2.77
C GLY A 28 11.00 -0.94 3.52
N LEU A 29 12.16 -0.37 3.19
CA LEU A 29 12.66 0.89 3.78
C LEU A 29 11.69 2.04 3.54
N TYR A 30 11.21 2.21 2.31
CA TYR A 30 10.19 3.23 2.01
C TYR A 30 8.95 3.04 2.88
N SER A 31 8.36 1.84 2.84
CA SER A 31 7.11 1.55 3.53
C SER A 31 7.25 1.57 5.04
N GLY A 32 8.32 1.01 5.57
CA GLY A 32 8.63 0.95 6.99
C GLY A 32 8.86 2.35 7.57
N THR A 33 9.62 3.20 6.87
CA THR A 33 9.84 4.59 7.28
C THR A 33 8.54 5.38 7.26
N MET A 34 7.76 5.25 6.18
CA MET A 34 6.46 5.88 6.07
C MET A 34 5.54 5.49 7.23
N ALA A 35 5.46 4.21 7.56
CA ALA A 35 4.61 3.72 8.64
C ALA A 35 5.12 4.13 10.03
N GLY A 36 6.41 3.97 10.29
CA GLY A 36 7.02 4.26 11.58
C GLY A 36 6.99 5.74 11.98
N LEU A 37 7.00 6.63 10.98
CA LEU A 37 7.02 8.07 11.22
C LEU A 37 5.64 8.74 11.19
N GLN A 38 4.52 8.02 11.03
CA GLN A 38 3.17 8.62 11.06
C GLN A 38 2.86 9.31 12.39
N ILE A 39 3.24 8.70 13.53
CA ILE A 39 3.03 9.30 14.85
C ILE A 39 3.93 10.53 15.05
N PRO A 40 5.24 10.48 14.79
CA PRO A 40 6.10 11.68 14.78
C PRO A 40 5.58 12.80 13.88
N ALA A 41 5.13 12.50 12.66
CA ALA A 41 4.57 13.48 11.74
C ALA A 41 3.29 14.14 12.31
N SER A 42 2.41 13.36 12.95
CA SER A 42 1.23 13.89 13.62
C SER A 42 1.59 14.77 14.84
N ARG A 43 2.69 14.45 15.56
CA ARG A 43 3.20 15.33 16.65
C ARG A 43 3.79 16.63 16.09
N LEU A 44 4.50 16.56 14.97
CA LEU A 44 5.04 17.74 14.29
C LEU A 44 3.91 18.66 13.83
N ALA A 45 2.81 18.09 13.32
CA ALA A 45 1.64 18.87 12.89
C ALA A 45 0.97 19.66 14.02
N ARG A 46 1.07 19.20 15.28
CA ARG A 46 0.60 19.97 16.43
C ARG A 46 1.45 21.23 16.71
N ARG A 47 2.73 21.26 16.27
CA ARG A 47 3.64 22.39 16.46
C ARG A 47 3.63 23.35 15.26
N LEU A 48 3.69 22.81 14.04
CA LEU A 48 3.81 23.58 12.80
C LEU A 48 2.45 23.85 12.12
N GLY A 49 1.38 23.19 12.57
CA GLY A 49 0.11 23.15 11.86
C GLY A 49 0.07 22.02 10.81
N ARG A 50 -1.15 21.55 10.51
CA ARG A 50 -1.36 20.42 9.58
C ARG A 50 -0.98 20.76 8.14
N ALA A 51 -1.37 21.94 7.67
CA ALA A 51 -1.08 22.41 6.30
C ALA A 51 0.43 22.50 6.04
N ALA A 52 1.18 23.15 6.96
CA ALA A 52 2.62 23.28 6.84
C ALA A 52 3.35 21.94 6.88
N THR A 53 2.91 21.03 7.78
CA THR A 53 3.50 19.68 7.88
C THR A 53 3.19 18.84 6.64
N LEU A 54 1.99 18.97 6.06
CA LEU A 54 1.63 18.28 4.83
C LEU A 54 2.47 18.79 3.64
N ALA A 55 2.64 20.11 3.51
CA ALA A 55 3.49 20.71 2.49
C ALA A 55 4.96 20.29 2.64
N LEU A 56 5.48 20.32 3.88
CA LEU A 56 6.85 19.84 4.18
C LEU A 56 7.02 18.37 3.85
N GLY A 57 6.06 17.51 4.23
CA GLY A 57 6.09 16.09 3.90
C GLY A 57 6.07 15.84 2.39
N THR A 58 5.27 16.62 1.64
CA THR A 58 5.24 16.53 0.17
C THR A 58 6.57 16.99 -0.43
N ALA A 59 7.17 18.05 0.10
CA ALA A 59 8.48 18.54 -0.33
C ALA A 59 9.58 17.51 -0.07
N LEU A 60 9.61 16.89 1.12
CA LEU A 60 10.57 15.83 1.45
C LEU A 60 10.40 14.62 0.53
N ALA A 61 9.18 14.22 0.21
CA ALA A 61 8.95 13.14 -0.73
C ALA A 61 9.48 13.49 -2.14
N GLY A 62 9.24 14.72 -2.62
CA GLY A 62 9.79 15.22 -3.88
C GLY A 62 11.33 15.28 -3.87
N LEU A 63 11.91 15.81 -2.80
CA LEU A 63 13.37 15.85 -2.61
C LEU A 63 13.98 14.45 -2.63
N GLY A 64 13.36 13.47 -1.97
CA GLY A 64 13.80 12.09 -1.98
C GLY A 64 13.86 11.51 -3.39
N TYR A 65 12.88 11.81 -4.25
CA TYR A 65 12.94 11.39 -5.66
C TYR A 65 14.04 12.11 -6.46
N LEU A 66 14.29 13.40 -6.22
CA LEU A 66 15.43 14.11 -6.81
C LEU A 66 16.77 13.45 -6.41
N LEU A 67 16.93 13.14 -5.12
CA LEU A 67 18.11 12.43 -4.60
C LEU A 67 18.26 11.03 -5.22
N ALA A 68 17.14 10.31 -5.41
CA ALA A 68 17.16 9.01 -6.07
C ALA A 68 17.67 9.12 -7.51
N GLY A 69 17.28 10.16 -8.24
CA GLY A 69 17.77 10.43 -9.60
C GLY A 69 19.28 10.68 -9.66
N GLN A 70 19.89 11.20 -8.60
CA GLN A 70 21.33 11.48 -8.48
C GLN A 70 22.14 10.31 -7.85
N ALA A 71 21.45 9.26 -7.37
CA ALA A 71 22.10 8.18 -6.66
C ALA A 71 23.06 7.38 -7.55
N GLY A 72 24.31 7.18 -7.07
CA GLY A 72 25.33 6.41 -7.76
C GLY A 72 25.32 4.90 -7.48
N GLY A 73 24.41 4.42 -6.57
CA GLY A 73 24.32 3.02 -6.18
C GLY A 73 23.20 2.74 -5.18
N ALA A 74 23.09 1.49 -4.75
CA ALA A 74 22.02 1.01 -3.87
C ALA A 74 21.93 1.78 -2.53
N ALA A 75 23.06 2.16 -1.95
CA ALA A 75 23.08 2.94 -0.70
C ALA A 75 22.47 4.34 -0.87
N GLY A 76 22.80 5.02 -1.99
CA GLY A 76 22.19 6.31 -2.33
C GLY A 76 20.69 6.19 -2.57
N ILE A 77 20.25 5.15 -3.28
CA ILE A 77 18.81 4.85 -3.46
C ILE A 77 18.15 4.59 -2.10
N ALA A 78 18.76 3.78 -1.22
CA ALA A 78 18.22 3.52 0.11
C ALA A 78 18.04 4.80 0.92
N ALA A 79 19.05 5.68 0.96
CA ALA A 79 18.97 6.97 1.63
C ALA A 79 17.86 7.86 1.04
N ALA A 80 17.75 7.91 -0.28
CA ALA A 80 16.70 8.66 -0.97
C ALA A 80 15.30 8.12 -0.63
N LEU A 81 15.11 6.80 -0.58
CA LEU A 81 13.84 6.18 -0.23
C LEU A 81 13.47 6.39 1.25
N LEU A 82 14.45 6.46 2.16
CA LEU A 82 14.21 6.88 3.55
C LEU A 82 13.66 8.30 3.60
N VAL A 83 14.24 9.24 2.86
CA VAL A 83 13.73 10.62 2.75
C VAL A 83 12.32 10.64 2.16
N CYS A 84 12.07 9.87 1.09
CA CYS A 84 10.72 9.72 0.52
C CYS A 84 9.72 9.19 1.56
N GLY A 85 10.09 8.15 2.32
CA GLY A 85 9.26 7.56 3.36
C GLY A 85 8.95 8.55 4.50
N CYS A 86 9.96 9.33 4.92
CA CYS A 86 9.77 10.42 5.89
C CYS A 86 8.70 11.40 5.40
N GLY A 87 8.82 11.86 4.15
CA GLY A 87 7.86 12.77 3.55
C GLY A 87 6.45 12.18 3.43
N ALA A 88 6.36 10.93 2.98
CA ALA A 88 5.10 10.24 2.79
C ALA A 88 4.35 9.94 4.09
N SER A 89 5.04 9.89 5.24
CA SER A 89 4.45 9.60 6.56
C SER A 89 3.37 10.61 7.00
N ALA A 90 3.48 11.85 6.54
CA ALA A 90 2.54 12.92 6.87
C ALA A 90 1.24 12.87 6.02
N GLN A 91 1.28 12.26 4.83
CA GLN A 91 0.23 12.40 3.82
C GLN A 91 -1.12 11.86 4.28
N HIS A 92 -1.21 10.57 4.61
CA HIS A 92 -2.48 9.95 4.93
C HIS A 92 -3.15 10.50 6.20
N PRO A 93 -2.47 10.56 7.35
CA PRO A 93 -3.12 11.00 8.58
C PRO A 93 -3.52 12.48 8.52
N LEU A 94 -2.65 13.36 7.99
CA LEU A 94 -2.91 14.79 8.02
C LEU A 94 -3.89 15.24 6.95
N ALA A 95 -3.81 14.70 5.73
CA ALA A 95 -4.75 15.05 4.67
C ALA A 95 -6.17 14.57 5.00
N SER A 96 -6.32 13.35 5.51
CA SER A 96 -7.62 12.84 5.97
C SER A 96 -8.20 13.69 7.09
N ALA A 97 -7.36 14.14 8.04
CA ALA A 97 -7.79 15.01 9.13
C ALA A 97 -8.24 16.39 8.62
N LEU A 98 -7.49 17.01 7.68
CA LEU A 98 -7.86 18.28 7.06
C LEU A 98 -9.19 18.19 6.32
N VAL A 99 -9.41 17.12 5.55
CA VAL A 99 -10.69 16.91 4.85
C VAL A 99 -11.83 16.74 5.83
N ALA A 100 -11.62 16.01 6.92
CA ALA A 100 -12.66 15.77 7.93
C ALA A 100 -13.02 17.05 8.73
N GLU A 101 -12.08 17.99 8.90
CA GLU A 101 -12.32 19.25 9.58
C GLU A 101 -13.13 20.25 8.75
N THR A 102 -12.91 20.26 7.45
CA THR A 102 -13.59 21.20 6.55
C THR A 102 -15.01 20.76 6.18
N HIS A 103 -15.38 19.50 6.48
CA HIS A 103 -16.66 18.92 6.11
C HIS A 103 -17.24 18.13 7.29
N HIS A 104 -18.56 18.26 7.54
CA HIS A 104 -19.25 17.58 8.64
C HIS A 104 -20.30 16.58 8.16
N GLY A 105 -20.58 15.56 8.94
CA GLY A 105 -21.64 14.59 8.68
C GLY A 105 -21.49 13.81 7.37
N ALA A 106 -22.52 13.82 6.52
CA ALA A 106 -22.50 13.11 5.23
C ALA A 106 -21.50 13.71 4.24
N ALA A 107 -21.31 15.04 4.25
CA ALA A 107 -20.36 15.74 3.39
C ALA A 107 -18.91 15.34 3.70
N SER A 108 -18.56 15.09 4.96
CA SER A 108 -17.22 14.61 5.35
C SER A 108 -16.92 13.22 4.76
N ARG A 109 -17.91 12.31 4.81
CA ARG A 109 -17.74 10.96 4.21
C ARG A 109 -17.53 11.04 2.70
N GLN A 110 -18.29 11.89 2.01
CA GLN A 110 -18.15 12.10 0.57
C GLN A 110 -16.81 12.73 0.21
N ALA A 111 -16.38 13.77 0.93
CA ALA A 111 -15.08 14.42 0.71
C ALA A 111 -13.90 13.46 0.94
N LEU A 112 -13.95 12.62 1.99
CA LEU A 112 -12.95 11.57 2.23
C LEU A 112 -12.96 10.50 1.12
N ALA A 113 -14.12 10.15 0.59
CA ALA A 113 -14.22 9.23 -0.55
C ALA A 113 -13.57 9.82 -1.81
N HIS A 114 -13.79 11.11 -2.11
CA HIS A 114 -13.14 11.80 -3.23
C HIS A 114 -11.61 11.90 -3.02
N TYR A 115 -11.16 12.20 -1.81
CA TYR A 115 -9.74 12.22 -1.46
C TYR A 115 -9.07 10.86 -1.70
N ASN A 116 -9.68 9.77 -1.22
CA ASN A 116 -9.16 8.43 -1.42
C ASN A 116 -9.17 8.04 -2.91
N PHE A 117 -10.23 8.39 -3.64
CA PHE A 117 -10.32 8.15 -5.09
C PHE A 117 -9.21 8.90 -5.85
N ALA A 118 -8.96 10.17 -5.53
CA ALA A 118 -7.86 10.93 -6.12
C ALA A 118 -6.49 10.28 -5.84
N GLY A 119 -6.30 9.74 -4.62
CA GLY A 119 -5.12 8.95 -4.28
C GLY A 119 -4.98 7.68 -5.12
N ASP A 120 -6.07 6.96 -5.36
CA ASP A 120 -6.06 5.76 -6.21
C ASP A 120 -5.80 6.14 -7.69
N VAL A 121 -6.35 7.24 -8.19
CA VAL A 121 -6.02 7.79 -9.53
C VAL A 121 -4.52 8.07 -9.66
N GLY A 122 -3.89 8.65 -8.63
CA GLY A 122 -2.44 8.87 -8.61
C GLY A 122 -1.63 7.57 -8.69
N LYS A 123 -2.10 6.49 -8.04
CA LYS A 123 -1.46 5.16 -8.14
C LYS A 123 -1.62 4.53 -9.52
N MET A 124 -2.70 4.83 -10.22
CA MET A 124 -2.93 4.36 -11.59
C MET A 124 -2.07 5.11 -12.60
N LEU A 125 -2.06 6.44 -12.51
CA LEU A 125 -1.43 7.29 -13.53
C LEU A 125 0.08 7.39 -13.40
N LEU A 126 0.63 7.50 -12.19
CA LEU A 126 2.06 7.76 -12.00
C LEU A 126 2.98 6.64 -12.50
N PRO A 127 2.72 5.34 -12.23
CA PRO A 127 3.55 4.26 -12.77
C PRO A 127 3.49 4.21 -14.31
N ALA A 128 2.30 4.41 -14.91
CA ALA A 128 2.16 4.44 -16.36
C ALA A 128 2.92 5.63 -16.98
N ALA A 129 2.68 6.84 -16.47
CA ALA A 129 3.33 8.04 -16.97
C ALA A 129 4.86 7.96 -16.86
N ALA A 130 5.37 7.50 -15.70
CA ALA A 130 6.80 7.31 -15.51
C ALA A 130 7.37 6.21 -16.41
N GLY A 131 6.66 5.08 -16.57
CA GLY A 131 7.05 4.00 -17.47
C GLY A 131 7.14 4.47 -18.93
N VAL A 132 6.18 5.27 -19.36
CA VAL A 132 6.18 5.90 -20.71
C VAL A 132 7.30 6.94 -20.81
N ALA A 133 7.49 7.81 -19.82
CA ALA A 133 8.57 8.79 -19.83
C ALA A 133 9.96 8.12 -19.99
N MET A 134 10.16 6.97 -19.35
CA MET A 134 11.39 6.18 -19.46
C MET A 134 11.61 5.54 -20.84
N SER A 135 10.64 5.63 -21.77
CA SER A 135 10.87 5.25 -23.18
C SER A 135 11.64 6.31 -23.96
N TRP A 136 11.66 7.55 -23.49
CA TRP A 136 12.32 8.69 -24.16
C TRP A 136 13.41 9.34 -23.28
N LEU A 137 13.28 9.22 -21.96
CA LEU A 137 14.20 9.80 -20.99
C LEU A 137 14.94 8.70 -20.23
N SER A 138 16.07 9.05 -19.64
CA SER A 138 16.71 8.16 -18.68
C SER A 138 15.77 7.96 -17.45
N TRP A 139 15.92 6.84 -16.74
CA TRP A 139 15.18 6.64 -15.50
C TRP A 139 15.51 7.73 -14.46
N ARG A 140 16.74 8.26 -14.49
CA ARG A 140 17.20 9.35 -13.58
C ARG A 140 16.43 10.63 -13.84
N ASP A 141 16.29 11.02 -15.09
CA ASP A 141 15.55 12.21 -15.48
C ASP A 141 14.06 12.04 -15.17
N SER A 142 13.49 10.86 -15.49
CA SER A 142 12.09 10.53 -15.20
C SER A 142 11.77 10.63 -13.72
N VAL A 143 12.65 10.09 -12.86
CA VAL A 143 12.52 10.16 -11.39
C VAL A 143 12.70 11.59 -10.89
N SER A 144 13.64 12.34 -11.45
CA SER A 144 13.87 13.74 -11.11
C SER A 144 12.69 14.63 -11.49
N LEU A 145 12.05 14.38 -12.63
CA LEU A 145 10.80 15.05 -13.02
C LEU A 145 9.68 14.80 -11.99
N VAL A 146 9.51 13.54 -11.54
CA VAL A 146 8.54 13.22 -10.49
C VAL A 146 8.88 13.94 -9.18
N GLY A 147 10.17 14.04 -8.85
CA GLY A 147 10.65 14.81 -7.70
C GLY A 147 10.31 16.30 -7.81
N GLY A 148 10.59 16.90 -8.97
CA GLY A 148 10.24 18.30 -9.27
C GLY A 148 8.72 18.56 -9.19
N PHE A 149 7.93 17.62 -9.71
CA PHE A 149 6.46 17.68 -9.58
C PHE A 149 6.02 17.62 -8.11
N GLY A 150 6.71 16.82 -7.29
CA GLY A 150 6.48 16.76 -5.85
C GLY A 150 6.78 18.09 -5.14
N LEU A 151 7.87 18.75 -5.51
CA LEU A 151 8.21 20.08 -4.97
C LEU A 151 7.21 21.16 -5.41
N LEU A 152 6.80 21.12 -6.67
CA LEU A 152 5.74 22.03 -7.16
C LEU A 152 4.43 21.80 -6.41
N ALA A 153 4.01 20.55 -6.23
CA ALA A 153 2.82 20.23 -5.45
C ALA A 153 2.94 20.71 -3.99
N ALA A 154 4.10 20.58 -3.38
CA ALA A 154 4.36 21.09 -2.03
C ALA A 154 4.22 22.62 -1.95
N LEU A 155 4.75 23.32 -2.94
CA LEU A 155 4.60 24.77 -3.04
C LEU A 155 3.12 25.16 -3.20
N LEU A 156 2.40 24.53 -4.09
CA LEU A 156 0.97 24.76 -4.29
C LEU A 156 0.16 24.49 -3.02
N LEU A 157 0.45 23.40 -2.29
CA LEU A 157 -0.18 23.12 -1.01
C LEU A 157 0.12 24.21 0.03
N ALA A 158 1.37 24.67 0.09
CA ALA A 158 1.77 25.72 1.03
C ALA A 158 1.10 27.07 0.74
N LEU A 159 0.76 27.34 -0.52
CA LEU A 159 0.09 28.58 -0.95
C LEU A 159 -1.44 28.46 -0.86
N ALA A 160 -2.00 27.29 -1.18
CA ALA A 160 -3.45 27.10 -1.29
C ALA A 160 -4.14 26.81 0.04
N ILE A 161 -3.45 26.14 0.99
CA ILE A 161 -4.08 25.76 2.26
C ILE A 161 -3.79 26.83 3.31
N PRO A 162 -4.84 27.48 3.88
CA PRO A 162 -4.65 28.48 4.94
C PRO A 162 -3.91 27.87 6.15
N ARG A 163 -3.00 28.64 6.73
CA ARG A 163 -2.27 28.25 7.94
C ARG A 163 -3.21 28.34 9.15
N THR A 164 -3.94 27.26 9.42
CA THR A 164 -4.71 27.15 10.67
C THR A 164 -3.74 26.83 11.80
N THR A 165 -3.56 27.75 12.72
CA THR A 165 -2.55 27.70 13.80
C THR A 165 -2.96 26.82 14.99
N HIS A 166 -4.16 26.31 15.05
CA HIS A 166 -4.62 25.47 16.15
C HIS A 166 -5.32 24.20 15.67
N ALA A 167 -4.63 23.08 15.80
CA ALA A 167 -5.27 21.79 15.86
C ALA A 167 -5.92 21.67 17.27
N GLU A 168 -7.15 22.10 17.43
CA GLU A 168 -7.93 21.65 18.56
C GLU A 168 -7.97 20.12 18.54
N ALA A 169 -7.43 19.53 19.59
CA ALA A 169 -7.55 18.10 19.78
C ALA A 169 -9.04 17.78 19.79
N MET A 170 -9.52 17.00 18.81
CA MET A 170 -10.87 16.46 18.91
C MET A 170 -11.01 15.80 20.29
N PRO A 171 -12.00 16.18 21.09
CA PRO A 171 -12.25 15.49 22.35
C PRO A 171 -12.51 14.02 22.02
N GLN A 172 -11.66 13.15 22.50
CA GLN A 172 -11.95 11.72 22.53
C GLN A 172 -13.18 11.55 23.40
N ARG A 173 -14.32 11.27 22.77
CA ARG A 173 -15.52 10.90 23.52
C ARG A 173 -15.20 9.63 24.28
N PRO A 174 -15.32 9.62 25.61
CA PRO A 174 -15.21 8.37 26.36
C PRO A 174 -16.38 7.48 25.95
N GLU A 175 -16.09 6.43 25.19
CA GLU A 175 -17.06 5.40 24.86
C GLU A 175 -17.39 4.64 26.15
N ARG A 176 -18.70 4.59 26.48
CA ARG A 176 -19.24 3.80 27.58
C ARG A 176 -18.82 2.34 27.45
N GLU A 177 -18.31 1.81 28.53
CA GLU A 177 -17.93 0.40 28.69
C GLU A 177 -19.14 -0.51 28.40
N ALA A 178 -19.12 -1.13 27.24
CA ALA A 178 -19.95 -2.28 26.98
C ALA A 178 -19.14 -3.53 27.32
N SER A 179 -19.44 -4.17 28.43
CA SER A 179 -18.84 -5.42 28.90
C SER A 179 -19.35 -6.60 28.06
N GLY A 180 -18.72 -6.82 26.92
CA GLY A 180 -18.88 -8.02 26.13
C GLY A 180 -17.60 -8.85 26.13
N ARG A 181 -17.71 -10.14 26.45
CA ARG A 181 -16.57 -11.07 26.37
C ARG A 181 -16.25 -11.31 24.91
N ALA A 182 -15.06 -10.86 24.44
CA ALA A 182 -14.59 -11.15 23.08
C ALA A 182 -14.40 -12.66 22.89
N PRO A 183 -14.79 -13.23 21.74
CA PRO A 183 -14.56 -14.64 21.44
C PRO A 183 -13.06 -14.93 21.46
N ALA A 184 -12.64 -15.92 22.27
CA ALA A 184 -11.23 -16.26 22.43
C ALA A 184 -10.64 -16.69 21.08
N GLY A 185 -9.58 -16.01 20.62
CA GLY A 185 -8.82 -16.36 19.40
C GLY A 185 -9.35 -15.81 18.07
N GLY A 186 -10.57 -15.28 17.99
CA GLY A 186 -11.15 -14.76 16.74
C GLY A 186 -10.37 -13.57 16.17
N PHE A 187 -10.04 -12.59 17.01
CA PHE A 187 -9.24 -11.44 16.61
C PHE A 187 -7.81 -11.82 16.20
N ALA A 188 -7.17 -12.77 16.91
CA ALA A 188 -5.83 -13.24 16.55
C ALA A 188 -5.83 -13.92 15.17
N ALA A 189 -6.85 -14.74 14.88
CA ALA A 189 -7.01 -15.36 13.56
C ALA A 189 -7.25 -14.30 12.46
N LEU A 190 -8.10 -13.28 12.71
CA LEU A 190 -8.32 -12.17 11.79
C LEU A 190 -7.03 -11.38 11.52
N LEU A 191 -6.26 -11.09 12.58
CA LEU A 191 -4.97 -10.42 12.46
C LEU A 191 -4.00 -11.25 11.61
N ALA A 192 -3.91 -12.55 11.85
CA ALA A 192 -3.05 -13.44 11.05
C ALA A 192 -3.45 -13.45 9.57
N VAL A 193 -4.74 -13.52 9.25
CA VAL A 193 -5.24 -13.42 7.86
C VAL A 193 -4.83 -12.07 7.26
N GLY A 194 -5.03 -10.96 7.99
CA GLY A 194 -4.67 -9.62 7.49
C GLY A 194 -3.17 -9.43 7.27
N VAL A 195 -2.33 -10.00 8.15
CA VAL A 195 -0.87 -9.98 7.99
C VAL A 195 -0.45 -10.76 6.74
N ILE A 196 -1.00 -11.95 6.53
CA ILE A 196 -0.71 -12.78 5.35
C ILE A 196 -1.22 -12.10 4.07
N ASP A 197 -2.46 -11.59 4.03
CA ASP A 197 -3.01 -10.82 2.90
C ASP A 197 -2.08 -9.66 2.52
N SER A 198 -1.66 -8.87 3.51
CA SER A 198 -0.74 -7.76 3.28
C SER A 198 0.63 -8.22 2.79
N ALA A 199 1.16 -9.32 3.32
CA ALA A 199 2.43 -9.92 2.90
C ALA A 199 2.37 -10.42 1.45
N VAL A 200 1.31 -11.16 1.09
CA VAL A 200 1.05 -11.64 -0.27
C VAL A 200 0.98 -10.47 -1.25
N ARG A 201 0.17 -9.47 -0.94
CA ARG A 201 -0.01 -8.29 -1.78
C ARG A 201 1.29 -7.52 -2.00
N MET A 202 1.99 -7.15 -0.93
CA MET A 202 3.22 -6.36 -1.03
C MET A 202 4.37 -7.18 -1.64
N GLY A 203 4.45 -8.46 -1.35
CA GLY A 203 5.39 -9.37 -1.98
C GLY A 203 5.16 -9.49 -3.47
N PHE A 204 3.94 -9.81 -3.89
CA PHE A 204 3.62 -9.92 -5.32
C PHE A 204 3.84 -8.61 -6.08
N LEU A 205 3.36 -7.48 -5.56
CA LEU A 205 3.56 -6.16 -6.18
C LEU A 205 5.05 -5.82 -6.35
N THR A 206 5.90 -6.22 -5.41
CA THR A 206 7.34 -5.97 -5.48
C THR A 206 8.00 -6.77 -6.61
N PHE A 207 7.57 -8.02 -6.83
CA PHE A 207 8.21 -8.91 -7.80
C PHE A 207 7.47 -9.03 -9.14
N LEU A 208 6.24 -8.53 -9.26
CA LEU A 208 5.51 -8.47 -10.54
C LEU A 208 6.32 -7.80 -11.67
N PRO A 209 7.00 -6.65 -11.44
CA PRO A 209 7.82 -6.01 -12.48
C PRO A 209 8.95 -6.91 -13.00
N PHE A 210 9.54 -7.74 -12.14
CA PHE A 210 10.59 -8.70 -12.55
C PHE A 210 10.02 -9.84 -13.40
N ILE A 211 8.82 -10.33 -13.05
CA ILE A 211 8.09 -11.34 -13.83
C ILE A 211 7.77 -10.78 -15.22
N LEU A 212 7.27 -9.56 -15.30
CA LEU A 212 6.93 -8.92 -16.57
C LEU A 212 8.16 -8.62 -17.41
N LYS A 213 9.27 -8.18 -16.79
CA LYS A 213 10.55 -7.97 -17.45
C LYS A 213 11.09 -9.27 -18.06
N SER A 214 11.02 -10.39 -17.33
CA SER A 214 11.43 -11.71 -17.87
C SER A 214 10.58 -12.18 -19.06
N LYS A 215 9.36 -11.66 -19.23
CA LYS A 215 8.47 -11.88 -20.37
C LYS A 215 8.67 -10.86 -21.51
N GLY A 216 9.68 -9.98 -21.39
CA GLY A 216 10.01 -8.98 -22.40
C GLY A 216 9.30 -7.63 -22.26
N ALA A 217 8.63 -7.36 -21.12
CA ALA A 217 8.04 -6.04 -20.89
C ALA A 217 9.13 -4.98 -20.66
N GLY A 218 9.07 -3.89 -21.40
CA GLY A 218 9.82 -2.66 -21.12
C GLY A 218 9.18 -1.84 -19.99
N SER A 219 9.80 -0.72 -19.63
CA SER A 219 9.34 0.16 -18.54
C SER A 219 7.90 0.64 -18.74
N ALA A 220 7.51 0.99 -19.98
CA ALA A 220 6.14 1.38 -20.30
C ALA A 220 5.14 0.24 -20.06
N GLY A 221 5.48 -1.00 -20.46
CA GLY A 221 4.65 -2.18 -20.21
C GLY A 221 4.50 -2.50 -18.73
N ILE A 222 5.56 -2.35 -17.95
CA ILE A 222 5.52 -2.53 -16.48
C ILE A 222 4.66 -1.43 -15.83
N GLY A 223 4.81 -0.18 -16.25
CA GLY A 223 3.99 0.93 -15.77
C GLY A 223 2.51 0.71 -16.06
N LEU A 224 2.17 0.30 -17.29
CA LEU A 224 0.81 -0.05 -17.70
C LEU A 224 0.26 -1.22 -16.85
N ALA A 225 1.05 -2.26 -16.63
CA ALA A 225 0.66 -3.42 -15.84
C ALA A 225 0.26 -3.03 -14.41
N LEU A 226 1.07 -2.20 -13.74
CA LEU A 226 0.76 -1.69 -12.40
C LEU A 226 -0.51 -0.82 -12.43
N SER A 227 -0.68 0.01 -13.44
CA SER A 227 -1.89 0.82 -13.60
C SER A 227 -3.14 -0.05 -13.75
N LEU A 228 -3.10 -1.07 -14.60
CA LEU A 228 -4.20 -2.03 -14.78
C LEU A 228 -4.55 -2.75 -13.46
N LEU A 229 -3.52 -3.18 -12.72
CA LEU A 229 -3.70 -3.81 -11.42
C LEU A 229 -4.34 -2.84 -10.41
N PHE A 230 -3.91 -1.58 -10.35
CA PHE A 230 -4.48 -0.60 -9.44
C PHE A 230 -5.89 -0.15 -9.82
N VAL A 231 -6.23 -0.10 -11.13
CA VAL A 231 -7.61 0.08 -11.60
C VAL A 231 -8.49 -1.04 -11.04
N GLY A 232 -8.06 -2.29 -11.21
CA GLY A 232 -8.75 -3.44 -10.59
C GLY A 232 -8.85 -3.32 -9.08
N GLY A 233 -7.77 -2.87 -8.42
CA GLY A 233 -7.73 -2.68 -6.98
C GLY A 233 -8.74 -1.66 -6.46
N ALA A 234 -8.93 -0.55 -7.16
CA ALA A 234 -9.96 0.44 -6.82
C ALA A 234 -11.37 -0.14 -6.98
N ALA A 235 -11.63 -0.85 -8.08
CA ALA A 235 -12.90 -1.56 -8.29
C ALA A 235 -13.11 -2.67 -7.22
N GLY A 236 -12.04 -3.35 -6.83
CA GLY A 236 -12.07 -4.43 -5.83
C GLY A 236 -12.52 -3.97 -4.45
N LYS A 237 -12.13 -2.79 -4.02
CA LYS A 237 -12.58 -2.21 -2.74
C LYS A 237 -14.11 -2.08 -2.70
N LEU A 238 -14.72 -1.63 -3.80
CA LEU A 238 -16.17 -1.50 -3.92
C LEU A 238 -16.85 -2.86 -4.05
N ALA A 239 -16.35 -3.70 -4.95
CA ALA A 239 -16.90 -5.03 -5.21
C ALA A 239 -16.85 -5.93 -3.96
N CYS A 240 -15.73 -5.94 -3.23
CA CYS A 240 -15.59 -6.76 -2.02
C CYS A 240 -16.37 -6.21 -0.84
N GLY A 241 -16.57 -4.89 -0.74
CA GLY A 241 -17.49 -4.31 0.22
C GLY A 241 -18.93 -4.79 -0.02
N TYR A 242 -19.39 -4.80 -1.27
CA TYR A 242 -20.70 -5.33 -1.64
C TYR A 242 -20.81 -6.87 -1.43
N LEU A 243 -19.78 -7.62 -1.85
CA LEU A 243 -19.73 -9.07 -1.65
C LEU A 243 -19.69 -9.44 -0.17
N GLY A 244 -18.95 -8.69 0.66
CA GLY A 244 -18.91 -8.87 2.11
C GLY A 244 -20.27 -8.75 2.76
N ASN A 245 -21.10 -7.80 2.30
CA ASN A 245 -22.47 -7.63 2.78
C ASN A 245 -23.42 -8.75 2.32
N ARG A 246 -23.21 -9.32 1.11
CA ARG A 246 -24.07 -10.37 0.56
C ARG A 246 -23.67 -11.78 0.93
N LEU A 247 -22.38 -12.09 0.84
CA LEU A 247 -21.86 -13.45 1.06
C LEU A 247 -21.31 -13.66 2.47
N GLY A 248 -21.15 -12.57 3.21
CA GLY A 248 -20.44 -12.56 4.49
C GLY A 248 -18.91 -12.55 4.34
N MET A 249 -18.23 -12.16 5.42
CA MET A 249 -16.77 -12.00 5.44
C MET A 249 -16.04 -13.27 5.01
N PHE A 250 -16.40 -14.43 5.58
CA PHE A 250 -15.69 -15.69 5.34
C PHE A 250 -15.66 -16.08 3.85
N ARG A 251 -16.84 -16.10 3.20
CA ARG A 251 -16.93 -16.51 1.78
C ARG A 251 -16.22 -15.55 0.87
N THR A 252 -16.30 -14.24 1.18
CA THR A 252 -15.62 -13.21 0.41
C THR A 252 -14.11 -13.37 0.51
N VAL A 253 -13.55 -13.54 1.71
CA VAL A 253 -12.11 -13.79 1.91
C VAL A 253 -11.67 -15.06 1.18
N CYS A 254 -12.43 -16.16 1.31
CA CYS A 254 -12.08 -17.40 0.61
C CYS A 254 -12.05 -17.21 -0.92
N LEU A 255 -13.03 -16.51 -1.48
CA LEU A 255 -13.12 -16.27 -2.91
C LEU A 255 -11.95 -15.39 -3.39
N THR A 256 -11.68 -14.30 -2.69
CA THR A 256 -10.63 -13.35 -3.09
C THR A 256 -9.23 -13.93 -2.92
N GLU A 257 -8.95 -14.65 -1.84
CA GLU A 257 -7.63 -15.28 -1.63
C GLU A 257 -7.37 -16.43 -2.60
N ALA A 258 -8.38 -17.26 -2.89
CA ALA A 258 -8.27 -18.28 -3.92
C ALA A 258 -8.06 -17.67 -5.32
N ALA A 259 -8.82 -16.62 -5.65
CA ALA A 259 -8.65 -15.90 -6.92
C ALA A 259 -7.26 -15.24 -7.01
N THR A 260 -6.76 -14.66 -5.91
CA THR A 260 -5.41 -14.09 -5.83
C THR A 260 -4.35 -15.16 -6.08
N ALA A 261 -4.43 -16.32 -5.42
CA ALA A 261 -3.49 -17.42 -5.61
C ALA A 261 -3.47 -17.91 -7.06
N LEU A 262 -4.65 -18.18 -7.63
CA LEU A 262 -4.78 -18.64 -9.02
C LEU A 262 -4.25 -17.60 -10.01
N ALA A 263 -4.54 -16.32 -9.80
CA ALA A 263 -4.09 -15.25 -10.67
C ALA A 263 -2.57 -14.99 -10.54
N ILE A 264 -1.97 -15.14 -9.35
CA ILE A 264 -0.50 -15.11 -9.19
C ILE A 264 0.13 -16.24 -10.00
N LEU A 265 -0.38 -17.47 -9.87
CA LEU A 265 0.11 -18.61 -10.64
C LEU A 265 -0.08 -18.37 -12.15
N ALA A 266 -1.25 -17.92 -12.58
CA ALA A 266 -1.50 -17.58 -13.98
C ALA A 266 -0.53 -16.51 -14.50
N ALA A 267 -0.23 -15.49 -13.71
CA ALA A 267 0.75 -14.46 -14.09
C ALA A 267 2.16 -15.02 -14.32
N LEU A 268 2.53 -16.13 -13.68
CA LEU A 268 3.83 -16.78 -13.91
C LEU A 268 3.90 -17.48 -15.26
N TRP A 269 2.84 -18.18 -15.67
CA TRP A 269 2.87 -19.05 -16.86
C TRP A 269 2.27 -18.43 -18.12
N LEU A 270 1.34 -17.47 -17.99
CA LEU A 270 0.76 -16.80 -19.16
C LEU A 270 1.81 -15.97 -19.92
N PRO A 271 1.74 -15.93 -21.27
CA PRO A 271 2.48 -14.95 -22.06
C PRO A 271 2.15 -13.51 -21.64
N LEU A 272 3.00 -12.55 -22.04
CA LEU A 272 2.89 -11.16 -21.56
C LEU A 272 1.49 -10.55 -21.78
N MET A 273 0.91 -10.65 -22.98
CA MET A 273 -0.37 -9.99 -23.27
C MET A 273 -1.55 -10.58 -22.48
N PRO A 274 -1.75 -11.91 -22.40
CA PRO A 274 -2.76 -12.49 -21.51
C PRO A 274 -2.53 -12.16 -20.04
N ALA A 275 -1.26 -12.12 -19.59
CA ALA A 275 -0.94 -11.73 -18.21
C ALA A 275 -1.38 -10.29 -17.94
N LEU A 276 -1.10 -9.35 -18.84
CA LEU A 276 -1.54 -7.94 -18.70
C LEU A 276 -3.08 -7.83 -18.66
N ALA A 277 -3.78 -8.55 -19.55
CA ALA A 277 -5.25 -8.53 -19.59
C ALA A 277 -5.90 -9.06 -18.32
N MET A 278 -5.22 -9.96 -17.57
CA MET A 278 -5.72 -10.52 -16.32
C MET A 278 -5.46 -9.60 -15.11
N LEU A 279 -4.48 -8.68 -15.17
CA LEU A 279 -4.09 -7.87 -14.03
C LEU A 279 -5.22 -7.06 -13.38
N PRO A 280 -6.21 -6.50 -14.10
CA PRO A 280 -7.36 -5.88 -13.46
C PRO A 280 -8.14 -6.84 -12.56
N LEU A 281 -8.36 -8.08 -12.99
CA LEU A 281 -9.05 -9.09 -12.19
C LEU A 281 -8.22 -9.48 -10.96
N LEU A 282 -6.91 -9.67 -11.14
CA LEU A 282 -6.00 -9.87 -10.01
C LEU A 282 -6.04 -8.68 -9.05
N GLY A 283 -6.08 -7.45 -9.58
CA GLY A 283 -6.19 -6.24 -8.77
C GLY A 283 -7.44 -6.22 -7.90
N VAL A 284 -8.59 -6.65 -8.45
CA VAL A 284 -9.85 -6.79 -7.70
C VAL A 284 -9.68 -7.74 -6.51
N ALA A 285 -9.14 -8.92 -6.73
CA ALA A 285 -8.94 -9.91 -5.69
C ALA A 285 -7.91 -9.43 -4.65
N LEU A 286 -6.72 -9.03 -5.11
CA LEU A 286 -5.55 -8.68 -4.29
C LEU A 286 -5.78 -7.48 -3.36
N ASN A 287 -6.58 -6.49 -3.77
CA ASN A 287 -6.83 -5.28 -2.98
C ASN A 287 -8.20 -5.26 -2.31
N GLY A 288 -9.12 -6.14 -2.72
CA GLY A 288 -10.48 -6.18 -2.19
C GLY A 288 -10.58 -6.81 -0.81
N THR A 289 -9.80 -7.85 -0.53
CA THR A 289 -9.81 -8.61 0.72
C THR A 289 -9.65 -7.71 1.95
N SER A 290 -8.70 -6.78 1.91
CA SER A 290 -8.39 -5.90 3.03
C SER A 290 -9.62 -5.10 3.51
N SER A 291 -10.51 -4.65 2.60
CA SER A 291 -11.71 -3.90 2.97
C SER A 291 -12.67 -4.71 3.86
N VAL A 292 -12.79 -6.01 3.57
CA VAL A 292 -13.65 -6.93 4.33
C VAL A 292 -13.02 -7.27 5.68
N LEU A 293 -11.69 -7.46 5.72
CA LEU A 293 -10.97 -7.77 6.96
C LEU A 293 -11.02 -6.60 7.94
N TYR A 294 -10.81 -5.36 7.47
CA TYR A 294 -10.95 -4.16 8.31
C TYR A 294 -12.37 -4.00 8.85
N GLY A 295 -13.38 -4.29 8.03
CA GLY A 295 -14.78 -4.24 8.42
C GLY A 295 -15.16 -5.24 9.52
N ALA A 296 -14.46 -6.37 9.62
CA ALA A 296 -14.72 -7.41 10.61
C ALA A 296 -14.07 -7.16 11.99
N VAL A 297 -13.15 -6.19 12.12
CA VAL A 297 -12.48 -5.89 13.40
C VAL A 297 -13.48 -5.55 14.52
N PRO A 298 -14.48 -4.66 14.31
CA PRO A 298 -15.43 -4.29 15.36
C PRO A 298 -16.31 -5.44 15.86
N ASP A 299 -16.50 -6.47 15.03
CA ASP A 299 -17.39 -7.61 15.35
C ASP A 299 -16.71 -8.63 16.28
N LEU A 300 -15.35 -8.56 16.37
CA LEU A 300 -14.54 -9.52 17.14
C LEU A 300 -14.03 -8.96 18.47
N VAL A 301 -14.31 -7.70 18.77
CA VAL A 301 -13.81 -7.05 19.99
C VAL A 301 -14.87 -6.16 20.61
N PRO A 302 -14.90 -6.05 21.97
CA PRO A 302 -15.78 -5.11 22.66
C PRO A 302 -15.50 -3.65 22.23
N ALA A 303 -16.53 -2.78 22.32
CA ALA A 303 -16.43 -1.38 21.95
C ALA A 303 -15.22 -0.66 22.59
N ALA A 304 -14.99 -0.88 23.88
CA ALA A 304 -13.86 -0.30 24.62
C ALA A 304 -12.47 -0.75 24.15
N ALA A 305 -12.38 -1.86 23.41
CA ALA A 305 -11.11 -2.40 22.90
C ALA A 305 -10.88 -2.09 21.41
N ARG A 306 -11.86 -1.53 20.68
CA ARG A 306 -11.83 -1.33 19.22
C ARG A 306 -10.63 -0.52 18.76
N GLU A 307 -10.37 0.62 19.41
CA GLU A 307 -9.22 1.47 19.05
C GLU A 307 -7.90 0.70 19.11
N ARG A 308 -7.70 -0.03 20.23
CA ARG A 308 -6.50 -0.84 20.44
C ARG A 308 -6.42 -2.02 19.44
N ALA A 309 -7.56 -2.62 19.10
CA ALA A 309 -7.64 -3.69 18.12
C ALA A 309 -7.30 -3.18 16.71
N PHE A 310 -7.86 -2.05 16.29
CA PHE A 310 -7.48 -1.41 15.02
C PHE A 310 -6.00 -1.06 14.97
N ALA A 311 -5.45 -0.47 16.05
CA ALA A 311 -4.02 -0.15 16.12
C ALA A 311 -3.15 -1.40 15.94
N ARG A 312 -3.49 -2.51 16.61
CA ARG A 312 -2.77 -3.80 16.46
C ARG A 312 -2.93 -4.38 15.06
N PHE A 313 -4.14 -4.32 14.50
CA PHE A 313 -4.41 -4.82 13.15
C PHE A 313 -3.63 -4.04 12.10
N TYR A 314 -3.63 -2.70 12.16
CA TYR A 314 -2.85 -1.84 11.27
C TYR A 314 -1.35 -2.08 11.40
N THR A 315 -0.82 -2.11 12.63
CA THR A 315 0.60 -2.34 12.86
C THR A 315 1.04 -3.70 12.34
N GLY A 316 0.24 -4.75 12.58
CA GLY A 316 0.54 -6.09 12.09
C GLY A 316 0.51 -6.18 10.56
N THR A 317 -0.53 -5.67 9.92
CA THR A 317 -0.67 -5.70 8.45
C THR A 317 0.41 -4.87 7.74
N ILE A 318 0.71 -3.67 8.24
CA ILE A 318 1.78 -2.83 7.67
C ILE A 318 3.15 -3.47 7.90
N GLY A 319 3.41 -3.99 9.11
CA GLY A 319 4.65 -4.68 9.43
C GLY A 319 4.87 -5.92 8.55
N GLY A 320 3.86 -6.77 8.41
CA GLY A 320 3.89 -7.92 7.51
C GLY A 320 4.15 -7.51 6.06
N GLY A 321 3.44 -6.48 5.57
CA GLY A 321 3.63 -5.95 4.23
C GLY A 321 5.00 -5.31 3.97
N ALA A 322 5.64 -4.73 4.99
CA ALA A 322 6.97 -4.15 4.86
C ALA A 322 8.08 -5.22 4.88
N LEU A 323 7.91 -6.27 5.68
CA LEU A 323 8.89 -7.35 5.82
C LEU A 323 8.80 -8.39 4.69
N ALA A 324 7.61 -8.66 4.18
CA ALA A 324 7.37 -9.70 3.20
C ALA A 324 8.22 -9.58 1.92
N PRO A 325 8.40 -8.39 1.29
CA PRO A 325 9.27 -8.25 0.13
C PRO A 325 10.72 -8.67 0.41
N ILE A 326 11.23 -8.43 1.63
CA ILE A 326 12.59 -8.83 2.02
C ILE A 326 12.68 -10.36 2.08
N LEU A 327 11.72 -11.00 2.77
CA LEU A 327 11.72 -12.46 2.94
C LEU A 327 11.53 -13.19 1.59
N PHE A 328 10.60 -12.71 0.76
CA PHE A 328 10.38 -13.29 -0.58
C PHE A 328 11.54 -12.97 -1.53
N GLY A 329 12.22 -11.84 -1.33
CA GLY A 329 13.44 -11.51 -2.07
C GLY A 329 14.60 -12.45 -1.70
N LEU A 330 14.80 -12.71 -0.42
CA LEU A 330 15.77 -13.72 0.04
C LEU A 330 15.47 -15.11 -0.57
N LEU A 331 14.21 -15.50 -0.54
CA LEU A 331 13.79 -16.76 -1.18
C LEU A 331 14.07 -16.70 -2.70
N GLY A 332 13.76 -15.59 -3.35
CA GLY A 332 14.01 -15.38 -4.78
C GLY A 332 15.49 -15.42 -5.16
N ASP A 333 16.38 -14.97 -4.28
CA ASP A 333 17.84 -15.06 -4.49
C ASP A 333 18.33 -16.52 -4.47
N HIS A 334 17.67 -17.40 -3.71
CA HIS A 334 18.06 -18.81 -3.60
C HIS A 334 17.40 -19.70 -4.67
N VAL A 335 16.10 -19.52 -4.95
CA VAL A 335 15.34 -20.44 -5.81
C VAL A 335 14.80 -19.77 -7.09
N GLY A 336 15.02 -18.49 -7.27
CA GLY A 336 14.46 -17.68 -8.37
C GLY A 336 13.06 -17.13 -8.04
N ILE A 337 12.63 -16.14 -8.83
CA ILE A 337 11.33 -15.45 -8.61
C ILE A 337 10.12 -16.38 -8.84
N PRO A 338 10.05 -17.20 -9.89
CA PRO A 338 8.86 -18.03 -10.10
C PRO A 338 8.55 -18.97 -8.93
N PRO A 339 9.49 -19.78 -8.37
CA PRO A 339 9.21 -20.58 -7.18
C PRO A 339 8.88 -19.75 -5.94
N ALA A 340 9.55 -18.61 -5.74
CA ALA A 340 9.21 -17.72 -4.63
C ALA A 340 7.76 -17.21 -4.73
N MET A 341 7.28 -16.91 -5.92
CA MET A 341 5.87 -16.48 -6.13
C MET A 341 4.88 -17.65 -6.00
N CYS A 342 5.29 -18.88 -6.25
CA CYS A 342 4.46 -20.05 -5.89
C CYS A 342 4.26 -20.14 -4.37
N VAL A 343 5.28 -19.83 -3.58
CA VAL A 343 5.14 -19.74 -2.11
C VAL A 343 4.20 -18.62 -1.72
N VAL A 344 4.28 -17.45 -2.37
CA VAL A 344 3.34 -16.34 -2.16
C VAL A 344 1.90 -16.76 -2.45
N ALA A 345 1.66 -17.47 -3.55
CA ALA A 345 0.33 -18.01 -3.89
C ALA A 345 -0.15 -19.06 -2.85
N ALA A 346 0.73 -19.93 -2.39
CA ALA A 346 0.41 -20.91 -1.34
C ALA A 346 0.06 -20.22 0.00
N LEU A 347 0.74 -19.11 0.35
CA LEU A 347 0.41 -18.32 1.53
C LEU A 347 -0.97 -17.67 1.44
N ALA A 348 -1.39 -17.21 0.25
CA ALA A 348 -2.76 -16.74 0.07
C ALA A 348 -3.77 -17.85 0.40
N LEU A 349 -3.54 -19.09 -0.05
CA LEU A 349 -4.41 -20.22 0.29
C LEU A 349 -4.34 -20.60 1.78
N ALA A 350 -3.22 -20.36 2.46
CA ALA A 350 -3.07 -20.62 3.89
C ALA A 350 -3.97 -19.70 4.76
N THR A 351 -4.52 -18.63 4.20
CA THR A 351 -5.54 -17.80 4.88
C THR A 351 -6.89 -18.50 5.04
N LEU A 352 -7.22 -19.48 4.18
CA LEU A 352 -8.52 -20.16 4.17
C LEU A 352 -8.84 -20.89 5.49
N PRO A 353 -7.94 -21.75 6.04
CA PRO A 353 -8.18 -22.38 7.33
C PRO A 353 -8.23 -21.37 8.49
N LEU A 354 -7.47 -20.27 8.41
CA LEU A 354 -7.51 -19.21 9.42
C LEU A 354 -8.84 -18.43 9.36
N ALA A 355 -9.33 -18.11 8.17
CA ALA A 355 -10.64 -17.46 7.98
C ALA A 355 -11.78 -18.34 8.52
N SER A 356 -11.66 -19.67 8.44
CA SER A 356 -12.64 -20.57 9.05
C SER A 356 -12.71 -20.48 10.58
N ARG A 357 -11.58 -20.21 11.24
CA ARG A 357 -11.53 -19.94 12.69
C ARG A 357 -12.21 -18.60 13.04
N VAL A 358 -12.00 -17.58 12.23
CA VAL A 358 -12.71 -16.28 12.39
C VAL A 358 -14.22 -16.48 12.29
N ARG A 359 -14.68 -17.23 11.28
CA ARG A 359 -16.11 -17.54 11.11
C ARG A 359 -16.72 -18.21 12.36
N ARG A 360 -16.00 -19.19 12.94
CA ARG A 360 -16.48 -19.89 14.17
C ARG A 360 -16.55 -18.96 15.37
N ALA A 361 -15.72 -17.93 15.41
CA ALA A 361 -15.72 -16.94 16.48
C ALA A 361 -16.83 -15.88 16.29
N LEU A 362 -17.39 -15.75 15.08
CA LEU A 362 -18.51 -14.83 14.77
C LEU A 362 -19.87 -15.55 14.80
N ALA A 363 -19.90 -16.90 14.78
CA ALA A 363 -21.11 -17.71 14.89
C ALA A 363 -21.51 -17.92 16.35
#